data_9ba6ce12ca79d84e4933ebd3ce25e391
#
_entry.id   9ba6ce12ca79d84e4933ebd3ce25e391
#
_cell.length_a   1.000
_cell.length_b   1.000
_cell.length_c   1.000
_cell.angle_alpha   90.00
_cell.angle_beta   90.00
_cell.angle_gamma   90.00
#
_symmetry.space_group_name_H-M   'P 1'
#
loop_
_entity.id
_entity.type
_entity.pdbx_description
1 polymer ?
#
loop_
_entity_poly.entity_id
_entity_poly.type
_entity_poly.pdbx_seq_one_letter_code
_entity_poly.pdbx_strand_id
1 'polypeptide(L)'
;ADFPSLDALYERLLKQAPDLELEELIVQHPDLNAIYPGSINTARIVTLRGKRGKVYFIAALLRVGNGKFVDNFDNGGMLAPVDLDTGTITGVAVDKYKNVYEKHPATGAAIMGSVIPDWDKAKELVTRAAPLIPEVRYVGWDVCFTPSGPCLVEGNQYPAHDLYQHPVQTPDRVGLMPRIRAVEAEE
;
A
#
# COMPACT_ATOMS: atom_id res chain seq x y z
N ALA A 1 3.74 12.03 26.69
CA ALA A 1 4.33 12.10 28.05
C ALA A 1 5.85 12.09 27.86
N ASP A 2 6.51 13.13 28.38
CA ASP A 2 7.96 13.21 28.34
C ASP A 2 8.54 12.23 29.36
N PHE A 3 9.53 11.44 28.94
CA PHE A 3 10.23 10.52 29.80
C PHE A 3 11.56 11.15 30.20
N PRO A 4 11.99 10.98 31.47
CA PRO A 4 13.21 11.61 31.98
C PRO A 4 14.49 11.08 31.32
N SER A 5 14.43 9.86 30.72
CA SER A 5 15.54 9.26 29.96
C SER A 5 15.03 8.14 29.04
N LEU A 6 15.86 7.70 28.08
CA LEU A 6 15.59 6.52 27.25
C LEU A 6 15.48 5.26 28.09
N ASP A 7 16.31 5.10 29.12
CA ASP A 7 16.28 3.94 30.03
C ASP A 7 14.92 3.86 30.76
N ALA A 8 14.40 4.98 31.25
CA ALA A 8 13.09 5.02 31.89
C ALA A 8 11.94 4.68 30.94
N LEU A 9 12.04 5.09 29.67
CA LEU A 9 11.10 4.68 28.63
C LEU A 9 11.21 3.17 28.36
N TYR A 10 12.40 2.66 28.18
CA TYR A 10 12.68 1.24 27.91
C TYR A 10 12.16 0.35 29.02
N GLU A 11 12.49 0.64 30.29
CA GLU A 11 11.99 -0.08 31.45
C GLU A 11 10.47 -0.11 31.55
N ARG A 12 9.83 1.00 31.17
CA ARG A 12 8.37 1.07 31.14
C ARG A 12 7.78 0.20 30.04
N LEU A 13 8.38 0.23 28.83
CA LEU A 13 7.91 -0.55 27.70
C LEU A 13 8.06 -2.05 27.96
N LEU A 14 9.18 -2.51 28.54
CA LEU A 14 9.40 -3.91 28.94
C LEU A 14 8.38 -4.43 29.94
N LYS A 15 7.82 -3.56 30.80
CA LYS A 15 6.75 -3.93 31.72
C LYS A 15 5.40 -4.13 31.01
N GLN A 16 5.21 -3.54 29.82
CA GLN A 16 3.98 -3.64 29.04
C GLN A 16 4.04 -4.81 28.05
N ALA A 17 5.21 -5.08 27.49
CA ALA A 17 5.45 -6.17 26.55
C ALA A 17 6.85 -6.73 26.75
N PRO A 18 7.00 -8.09 26.91
CA PRO A 18 8.30 -8.72 27.12
C PRO A 18 9.20 -8.64 25.89
N ASP A 19 8.60 -8.59 24.69
CA ASP A 19 9.30 -8.49 23.42
C ASP A 19 9.01 -7.13 22.81
N LEU A 20 10.06 -6.37 22.46
CA LEU A 20 9.99 -5.05 21.88
C LEU A 20 10.78 -5.02 20.57
N GLU A 21 10.17 -4.48 19.54
CA GLU A 21 10.83 -4.06 18.31
C GLU A 21 10.88 -2.54 18.25
N LEU A 22 12.05 -2.00 17.98
CA LEU A 22 12.25 -0.56 17.79
C LEU A 22 12.52 -0.29 16.31
N GLU A 23 11.61 0.42 15.69
CA GLU A 23 11.71 0.77 14.28
C GLU A 23 11.92 2.28 14.12
N GLU A 24 12.58 2.66 13.04
CA GLU A 24 12.68 4.06 12.65
C GLU A 24 11.32 4.58 12.18
N LEU A 25 10.93 5.77 12.65
CA LEU A 25 9.69 6.39 12.23
C LEU A 25 9.78 6.80 10.74
N ILE A 26 8.89 6.26 9.94
CA ILE A 26 8.75 6.66 8.53
C ILE A 26 8.15 8.07 8.44
N VAL A 27 8.86 8.98 7.77
CA VAL A 27 8.35 10.31 7.41
C VAL A 27 7.70 10.22 6.04
N GLN A 28 6.39 10.43 6.00
CA GLN A 28 5.61 10.34 4.76
C GLN A 28 5.94 11.48 3.78
N HIS A 29 5.95 11.16 2.47
CA HIS A 29 6.12 12.15 1.40
C HIS A 29 5.03 13.25 1.50
N PRO A 30 5.38 14.55 1.30
CA PRO A 30 4.45 15.66 1.44
C PRO A 30 3.15 15.51 0.66
N ASP A 31 3.19 14.97 -0.57
CA ASP A 31 2.00 14.80 -1.41
C ASP A 31 1.00 13.81 -0.81
N LEU A 32 1.46 12.69 -0.26
CA LEU A 32 0.60 11.74 0.44
C LEU A 32 0.18 12.25 1.81
N ASN A 33 1.06 12.99 2.46
CA ASN A 33 0.74 13.66 3.73
C ASN A 33 -0.37 14.70 3.57
N ALA A 34 -0.45 15.36 2.40
CA ALA A 34 -1.53 16.28 2.07
C ALA A 34 -2.89 15.57 1.92
N ILE A 35 -2.91 14.31 1.49
CA ILE A 35 -4.14 13.51 1.45
C ILE A 35 -4.57 13.19 2.87
N TYR A 36 -3.68 12.55 3.66
CA TYR A 36 -3.95 12.26 5.07
C TYR A 36 -2.65 12.15 5.89
N PRO A 37 -2.46 13.06 6.86
CA PRO A 37 -1.25 13.08 7.69
C PRO A 37 -1.30 12.18 8.93
N GLY A 38 -2.46 11.59 9.25
CA GLY A 38 -2.68 10.85 10.50
C GLY A 38 -2.14 9.43 10.50
N SER A 39 -1.72 8.92 9.32
CA SER A 39 -1.02 7.64 9.16
C SER A 39 -0.12 7.68 7.94
N ILE A 40 0.78 6.70 7.82
CA ILE A 40 1.43 6.44 6.55
C ILE A 40 0.39 5.86 5.58
N ASN A 41 0.31 6.41 4.36
CA ASN A 41 -0.53 5.90 3.29
C ASN A 41 0.35 5.08 2.35
N THR A 42 0.06 3.78 2.23
CA THR A 42 0.89 2.84 1.49
C THR A 42 0.29 2.46 0.14
N ALA A 43 1.11 2.26 -0.87
CA ALA A 43 0.66 1.60 -2.09
C ALA A 43 0.78 0.08 -1.93
N ARG A 44 -0.33 -0.64 -2.07
CA ARG A 44 -0.34 -2.08 -2.28
C ARG A 44 -0.10 -2.36 -3.76
N ILE A 45 1.09 -2.82 -4.11
CA ILE A 45 1.47 -3.18 -5.48
C ILE A 45 1.49 -4.70 -5.59
N VAL A 46 0.67 -5.26 -6.48
CA VAL A 46 0.58 -6.71 -6.67
C VAL A 46 1.37 -7.13 -7.89
N THR A 47 2.26 -8.09 -7.69
CA THR A 47 3.07 -8.66 -8.76
C THR A 47 2.88 -10.16 -8.90
N LEU A 48 3.02 -10.64 -10.15
CA LEU A 48 3.19 -12.05 -10.47
C LEU A 48 4.52 -12.23 -11.18
N ARG A 49 5.42 -13.02 -10.61
CA ARG A 49 6.67 -13.38 -11.25
C ARG A 49 6.46 -14.61 -12.11
N GLY A 50 6.70 -14.46 -13.42
CA GLY A 50 6.62 -15.51 -14.37
C GLY A 50 7.69 -16.60 -14.19
N LYS A 51 7.56 -17.75 -14.86
CA LYS A 51 8.49 -18.90 -14.79
C LYS A 51 9.89 -18.54 -15.27
N ARG A 52 10.00 -17.60 -16.22
CA ARG A 52 11.27 -17.09 -16.75
C ARG A 52 11.87 -15.96 -15.90
N GLY A 53 11.28 -15.66 -14.74
CA GLY A 53 11.76 -14.64 -13.81
C GLY A 53 11.29 -13.22 -14.08
N LYS A 54 10.59 -12.94 -15.19
CA LYS A 54 10.02 -11.61 -15.48
C LYS A 54 8.93 -11.27 -14.46
N VAL A 55 8.95 -10.05 -13.94
CA VAL A 55 7.97 -9.53 -12.98
C VAL A 55 6.89 -8.76 -13.73
N TYR A 56 5.63 -9.13 -13.50
CA TYR A 56 4.46 -8.51 -14.08
C TYR A 56 3.65 -7.83 -12.98
N PHE A 57 3.21 -6.61 -13.24
CA PHE A 57 2.33 -5.86 -12.34
C PHE A 57 0.88 -6.22 -12.62
N ILE A 58 0.18 -6.71 -11.63
CA ILE A 58 -1.20 -7.23 -11.76
C ILE A 58 -2.22 -6.18 -11.35
N ALA A 59 -2.01 -5.52 -10.22
CA ALA A 59 -2.88 -4.47 -9.70
C ALA A 59 -2.10 -3.51 -8.79
N ALA A 60 -2.63 -2.32 -8.58
CA ALA A 60 -2.15 -1.43 -7.54
C ALA A 60 -3.32 -0.68 -6.89
N LEU A 61 -3.18 -0.43 -5.60
CA LEU A 61 -4.10 0.37 -4.78
C LEU A 61 -3.29 1.35 -3.94
N LEU A 62 -3.84 2.53 -3.69
CA LEU A 62 -3.43 3.35 -2.56
C LEU A 62 -4.30 2.98 -1.35
N ARG A 63 -3.68 2.64 -0.24
CA ARG A 63 -4.31 2.52 1.07
C ARG A 63 -4.22 3.89 1.74
N VAL A 64 -5.35 4.42 2.18
CA VAL A 64 -5.44 5.74 2.80
C VAL A 64 -6.01 5.58 4.21
N GLY A 65 -5.31 6.10 5.19
CA GLY A 65 -5.80 6.09 6.57
C GLY A 65 -7.04 6.96 6.75
N ASN A 66 -7.83 6.65 7.78
CA ASN A 66 -9.03 7.40 8.10
C ASN A 66 -9.30 7.35 9.62
N GLY A 67 -8.82 8.34 10.35
CA GLY A 67 -9.05 8.47 11.78
C GLY A 67 -8.24 7.54 12.70
N LYS A 68 -7.33 6.74 12.14
CA LYS A 68 -6.42 5.83 12.89
C LYS A 68 -4.96 6.11 12.51
N PHE A 69 -4.03 5.53 13.29
CA PHE A 69 -2.58 5.64 13.03
C PHE A 69 -2.08 4.72 11.91
N VAL A 70 -2.95 3.85 11.40
CA VAL A 70 -2.65 2.90 10.32
C VAL A 70 -3.68 3.04 9.21
N ASP A 71 -3.24 2.76 7.97
CA ASP A 71 -4.07 2.80 6.76
C ASP A 71 -4.82 1.47 6.51
N ASN A 72 -4.83 0.57 7.49
CA ASN A 72 -5.41 -0.76 7.35
C ASN A 72 -6.93 -0.68 7.09
N PHE A 73 -7.36 -1.34 6.04
CA PHE A 73 -8.76 -1.42 5.59
C PHE A 73 -9.72 -1.90 6.68
N ASP A 74 -9.34 -2.93 7.43
CA ASP A 74 -10.16 -3.47 8.52
C ASP A 74 -10.31 -2.50 9.70
N ASN A 75 -9.38 -1.58 9.84
CA ASN A 75 -9.40 -0.54 10.88
C ASN A 75 -10.05 0.78 10.43
N GLY A 76 -10.73 0.78 9.28
CA GLY A 76 -11.45 1.94 8.75
C GLY A 76 -10.69 2.72 7.68
N GLY A 77 -9.52 2.25 7.25
CA GLY A 77 -8.82 2.77 6.09
C GLY A 77 -9.64 2.62 4.80
N MET A 78 -9.21 3.31 3.78
CA MET A 78 -9.84 3.33 2.46
C MET A 78 -8.87 2.79 1.40
N LEU A 79 -9.42 2.27 0.31
CA LEU A 79 -8.67 1.74 -0.83
C LEU A 79 -9.05 2.50 -2.10
N ALA A 80 -8.08 3.00 -2.83
CA ALA A 80 -8.28 3.69 -4.10
C ALA A 80 -7.46 3.02 -5.21
N PRO A 81 -8.05 2.74 -6.40
CA PRO A 81 -7.35 2.07 -7.48
C PRO A 81 -6.30 3.00 -8.11
N VAL A 82 -5.15 2.42 -8.43
CA VAL A 82 -4.01 3.13 -9.02
C VAL A 82 -3.72 2.58 -10.40
N ASP A 83 -3.52 3.48 -11.36
CA ASP A 83 -3.03 3.14 -12.69
C ASP A 83 -1.57 2.64 -12.60
N LEU A 84 -1.32 1.47 -13.15
CA LEU A 84 -0.02 0.80 -13.05
C LEU A 84 1.11 1.51 -13.80
N ASP A 85 0.78 2.26 -14.84
CA ASP A 85 1.78 2.93 -15.67
C ASP A 85 2.16 4.29 -15.07
N THR A 86 1.17 5.06 -14.63
CA THR A 86 1.36 6.47 -14.23
C THR A 86 1.38 6.72 -12.73
N GLY A 87 0.89 5.78 -11.91
CA GLY A 87 0.71 6.00 -10.46
C GLY A 87 -0.46 6.92 -10.13
N THR A 88 -1.32 7.23 -11.11
CA THR A 88 -2.50 8.08 -10.92
C THR A 88 -3.62 7.29 -10.25
N ILE A 89 -4.28 7.89 -9.27
CA ILE A 89 -5.46 7.31 -8.64
C ILE A 89 -6.65 7.50 -9.58
N THR A 90 -7.16 6.39 -10.13
CA THR A 90 -8.12 6.39 -11.24
C THR A 90 -9.59 6.32 -10.82
N GLY A 91 -9.86 6.07 -9.55
CA GLY A 91 -11.22 5.90 -9.06
C GLY A 91 -11.40 6.40 -7.62
N VAL A 92 -12.64 6.34 -7.18
CA VAL A 92 -13.02 6.70 -5.81
C VAL A 92 -12.38 5.76 -4.80
N ALA A 93 -12.06 6.27 -3.61
CA ALA A 93 -11.68 5.42 -2.49
C ALA A 93 -12.92 4.75 -1.89
N VAL A 94 -12.75 3.53 -1.36
CA VAL A 94 -13.81 2.72 -0.75
C VAL A 94 -13.36 2.22 0.61
N ASP A 95 -14.20 2.32 1.62
CA ASP A 95 -13.98 1.70 2.93
C ASP A 95 -14.65 0.32 3.04
N LYS A 96 -14.42 -0.40 4.13
CA LYS A 96 -15.00 -1.73 4.38
C LYS A 96 -16.53 -1.74 4.48
N TYR A 97 -17.15 -0.59 4.70
CA TYR A 97 -18.60 -0.44 4.74
C TYR A 97 -19.19 -0.11 3.37
N LYS A 98 -18.35 -0.05 2.33
CA LYS A 98 -18.69 0.30 0.94
C LYS A 98 -19.09 1.77 0.75
N ASN A 99 -18.74 2.64 1.69
CA ASN A 99 -18.82 4.07 1.45
C ASN A 99 -17.77 4.48 0.43
N VAL A 100 -18.09 5.48 -0.40
CA VAL A 100 -17.24 5.95 -1.49
C VAL A 100 -16.79 7.39 -1.22
N TYR A 101 -15.54 7.69 -1.59
CA TYR A 101 -14.90 8.96 -1.30
C TYR A 101 -14.08 9.43 -2.52
N GLU A 102 -14.43 10.57 -3.09
CA GLU A 102 -13.60 11.28 -4.08
C GLU A 102 -12.53 12.11 -3.38
N LYS A 103 -12.88 12.61 -2.18
CA LYS A 103 -12.03 13.41 -1.31
C LYS A 103 -11.94 12.76 0.07
N HIS A 104 -10.83 12.99 0.74
CA HIS A 104 -10.64 12.48 2.09
C HIS A 104 -11.61 13.16 3.08
N PRO A 105 -12.40 12.41 3.88
CA PRO A 105 -13.47 12.97 4.70
C PRO A 105 -12.99 13.93 5.79
N ALA A 106 -11.78 13.72 6.33
CA ALA A 106 -11.25 14.57 7.39
C ALA A 106 -10.45 15.78 6.86
N THR A 107 -9.77 15.67 5.72
CA THR A 107 -8.89 16.74 5.19
C THR A 107 -9.54 17.52 4.04
N GLY A 108 -10.51 16.93 3.35
CA GLY A 108 -11.08 17.49 2.12
C GLY A 108 -10.15 17.38 0.90
N ALA A 109 -8.96 16.82 1.05
CA ALA A 109 -8.01 16.63 -0.04
C ALA A 109 -8.56 15.67 -1.09
N ALA A 110 -8.31 15.95 -2.38
CA ALA A 110 -8.66 15.06 -3.45
C ALA A 110 -7.88 13.74 -3.32
N ILE A 111 -8.60 12.61 -3.44
CA ILE A 111 -7.99 11.28 -3.55
C ILE A 111 -7.93 10.92 -5.03
N MET A 112 -9.10 10.84 -5.68
CA MET A 112 -9.17 10.57 -7.12
C MET A 112 -8.47 11.66 -7.93
N GLY A 113 -7.66 11.26 -8.90
CA GLY A 113 -6.86 12.13 -9.75
C GLY A 113 -5.51 12.55 -9.16
N SER A 114 -5.23 12.28 -7.88
CA SER A 114 -3.90 12.47 -7.31
C SER A 114 -2.91 11.46 -7.88
N VAL A 115 -1.63 11.83 -7.90
CA VAL A 115 -0.54 10.98 -8.41
C VAL A 115 0.35 10.58 -7.24
N ILE A 116 0.68 9.30 -7.15
CA ILE A 116 1.63 8.79 -6.16
C ILE A 116 3.05 9.23 -6.55
N PRO A 117 3.79 9.89 -5.64
CA PRO A 117 5.14 10.35 -5.93
C PRO A 117 6.09 9.17 -6.18
N ASP A 118 7.13 9.40 -6.98
CA ASP A 118 8.19 8.41 -7.25
C ASP A 118 7.68 7.03 -7.71
N TRP A 119 6.57 6.98 -8.44
CA TRP A 119 5.91 5.73 -8.83
C TRP A 119 6.82 4.77 -9.60
N ASP A 120 7.60 5.27 -10.54
CA ASP A 120 8.54 4.43 -11.30
C ASP A 120 9.63 3.84 -10.40
N LYS A 121 10.14 4.60 -9.44
CA LYS A 121 11.10 4.10 -8.46
C LYS A 121 10.48 3.01 -7.57
N ALA A 122 9.19 3.12 -7.23
CA ALA A 122 8.48 2.08 -6.49
C ALA A 122 8.35 0.79 -7.31
N LYS A 123 8.03 0.89 -8.59
CA LYS A 123 8.02 -0.27 -9.51
C LYS A 123 9.40 -0.92 -9.63
N GLU A 124 10.46 -0.14 -9.75
CA GLU A 124 11.84 -0.63 -9.77
C GLU A 124 12.22 -1.35 -8.47
N LEU A 125 11.85 -0.75 -7.32
CA LEU A 125 12.10 -1.34 -6.00
C LEU A 125 11.42 -2.71 -5.87
N VAL A 126 10.14 -2.80 -6.20
CA VAL A 126 9.37 -4.04 -6.17
C VAL A 126 9.90 -5.07 -7.17
N THR A 127 10.32 -4.64 -8.38
CA THR A 127 10.92 -5.53 -9.39
C THR A 127 12.21 -6.16 -8.88
N ARG A 128 13.02 -5.42 -8.12
CA ARG A 128 14.24 -5.95 -7.50
C ARG A 128 13.95 -6.85 -6.31
N ALA A 129 12.89 -6.58 -5.55
CA ALA A 129 12.50 -7.37 -4.39
C ALA A 129 11.87 -8.72 -4.76
N ALA A 130 11.06 -8.77 -5.82
CA ALA A 130 10.30 -9.95 -6.20
C ALA A 130 11.11 -11.24 -6.41
N PRO A 131 12.35 -11.25 -6.94
CA PRO A 131 13.16 -12.46 -7.08
C PRO A 131 13.86 -12.91 -5.80
N LEU A 132 13.89 -12.10 -4.73
CA LEU A 132 14.62 -12.43 -3.49
C LEU A 132 13.99 -13.61 -2.73
N ILE A 133 12.69 -13.88 -2.95
CA ILE A 133 11.99 -15.03 -2.40
C ILE A 133 11.46 -15.85 -3.59
N PRO A 134 12.28 -16.73 -4.16
CA PRO A 134 11.94 -17.44 -5.41
C PRO A 134 10.75 -18.38 -5.29
N GLU A 135 10.43 -18.85 -4.10
CA GLU A 135 9.29 -19.76 -3.82
C GLU A 135 7.95 -19.03 -3.91
N VAL A 136 7.93 -17.71 -3.70
CA VAL A 136 6.71 -16.90 -3.70
C VAL A 136 6.65 -16.07 -4.99
N ARG A 137 5.80 -16.48 -5.93
CA ARG A 137 5.67 -15.83 -7.24
C ARG A 137 4.64 -14.70 -7.26
N TYR A 138 3.62 -14.79 -6.43
CA TYR A 138 2.51 -13.84 -6.35
C TYR A 138 2.54 -13.11 -5.03
N VAL A 139 2.84 -11.81 -5.07
CA VAL A 139 3.10 -11.01 -3.88
C VAL A 139 2.38 -9.67 -3.97
N GLY A 140 1.76 -9.25 -2.86
CA GLY A 140 1.30 -7.88 -2.64
C GLY A 140 2.30 -7.14 -1.77
N TRP A 141 2.94 -6.13 -2.33
CA TRP A 141 3.96 -5.31 -1.69
C TRP A 141 3.34 -4.06 -1.09
N ASP A 142 3.57 -3.82 0.18
CA ASP A 142 3.21 -2.56 0.82
C ASP A 142 4.41 -1.61 0.73
N VAL A 143 4.23 -0.55 -0.05
CA VAL A 143 5.28 0.45 -0.32
C VAL A 143 4.85 1.78 0.28
N CYS A 144 5.66 2.33 1.16
CA CYS A 144 5.53 3.71 1.63
C CYS A 144 6.41 4.65 0.81
N PHE A 145 6.08 5.94 0.85
CA PHE A 145 6.77 6.98 0.09
C PHE A 145 7.30 8.04 1.06
N THR A 146 8.58 8.27 1.02
CA THR A 146 9.30 9.25 1.83
C THR A 146 9.87 10.37 0.97
N PRO A 147 10.32 11.49 1.55
CA PRO A 147 11.05 12.52 0.79
C PRO A 147 12.34 12.01 0.13
N SER A 148 12.87 10.88 0.60
CA SER A 148 14.08 10.24 0.03
C SER A 148 13.76 9.17 -1.01
N GLY A 149 12.47 8.87 -1.25
CA GLY A 149 12.00 7.87 -2.18
C GLY A 149 11.14 6.77 -1.54
N PRO A 150 10.73 5.75 -2.33
CA PRO A 150 9.91 4.66 -1.84
C PRO A 150 10.70 3.69 -0.96
N CYS A 151 10.01 3.10 0.02
CA CYS A 151 10.53 2.09 0.92
C CYS A 151 9.53 0.93 1.04
N LEU A 152 10.04 -0.31 1.03
CA LEU A 152 9.21 -1.50 1.29
C LEU A 152 8.92 -1.61 2.78
N VAL A 153 7.64 -1.77 3.11
CA VAL A 153 7.18 -2.07 4.47
C VAL A 153 7.10 -3.58 4.64
N GLU A 154 6.38 -4.27 3.75
CA GLU A 154 6.22 -5.72 3.79
C GLU A 154 5.87 -6.31 2.42
N GLY A 155 6.02 -7.65 2.30
CA GLY A 155 5.55 -8.44 1.17
C GLY A 155 4.58 -9.53 1.63
N ASN A 156 3.37 -9.54 1.09
CA ASN A 156 2.30 -10.47 1.44
C ASN A 156 2.13 -11.53 0.36
N GLN A 157 2.35 -12.81 0.71
CA GLN A 157 2.18 -13.95 -0.20
C GLN A 157 0.70 -14.24 -0.56
N TYR A 158 -0.24 -13.74 0.23
CA TYR A 158 -1.69 -13.81 -0.03
C TYR A 158 -2.28 -12.41 -0.02
N PRO A 159 -2.17 -11.67 -1.14
CA PRO A 159 -2.46 -10.24 -1.18
C PRO A 159 -3.95 -9.86 -1.12
N ALA A 160 -4.84 -10.74 -0.66
CA ALA A 160 -6.28 -10.46 -0.45
C ALA A 160 -6.98 -9.94 -1.71
N HIS A 161 -7.39 -10.84 -2.60
CA HIS A 161 -7.95 -10.53 -3.94
C HIS A 161 -9.20 -9.64 -3.95
N ASP A 162 -9.99 -9.67 -2.89
CA ASP A 162 -11.19 -8.86 -2.71
C ASP A 162 -10.88 -7.35 -2.67
N LEU A 163 -9.69 -6.96 -2.21
CA LEU A 163 -9.30 -5.55 -2.11
C LEU A 163 -9.17 -4.84 -3.47
N TYR A 164 -8.93 -5.57 -4.56
CA TYR A 164 -8.69 -4.99 -5.91
C TYR A 164 -9.89 -5.07 -6.84
N GLN A 165 -11.01 -5.60 -6.38
CA GLN A 165 -12.14 -5.93 -7.25
C GLN A 165 -13.46 -5.41 -6.68
N HIS A 166 -13.43 -4.26 -6.01
CA HIS A 166 -14.66 -3.61 -5.59
C HIS A 166 -15.50 -3.21 -6.80
N PRO A 167 -16.82 -3.53 -6.83
CA PRO A 167 -17.67 -3.29 -7.99
C PRO A 167 -17.69 -1.84 -8.46
N VAL A 168 -17.59 -0.88 -7.54
CA VAL A 168 -17.57 0.56 -7.87
C VAL A 168 -16.24 0.99 -8.52
N GLN A 169 -15.18 0.22 -8.32
CA GLN A 169 -13.83 0.46 -8.86
C GLN A 169 -13.54 -0.41 -10.10
N THR A 170 -14.45 -1.33 -10.46
CA THR A 170 -14.37 -2.21 -11.62
C THR A 170 -15.65 -2.08 -12.46
N PRO A 171 -15.86 -0.94 -13.14
CA PRO A 171 -17.10 -0.64 -13.85
C PRO A 171 -17.41 -1.60 -14.99
N ASP A 172 -16.37 -2.18 -15.61
CA ASP A 172 -16.47 -3.24 -16.64
C ASP A 172 -16.80 -4.62 -16.06
N ARG A 173 -16.75 -4.77 -14.73
CA ARG A 173 -16.91 -6.04 -14.00
C ARG A 173 -15.95 -7.14 -14.44
N VAL A 174 -14.82 -6.75 -15.02
CA VAL A 174 -13.73 -7.66 -15.37
C VAL A 174 -12.71 -7.65 -14.24
N GLY A 175 -12.54 -8.79 -13.58
CA GLY A 175 -11.56 -8.94 -12.50
C GLY A 175 -10.13 -9.16 -13.02
N LEU A 176 -9.23 -9.53 -12.15
CA LEU A 176 -7.79 -9.68 -12.46
C LEU A 176 -7.44 -10.95 -13.25
N MET A 177 -8.33 -11.94 -13.30
CA MET A 177 -8.04 -13.24 -13.95
C MET A 177 -7.59 -13.15 -15.41
N PRO A 178 -8.15 -12.28 -16.28
CA PRO A 178 -7.65 -12.15 -17.64
C PRO A 178 -6.18 -11.74 -17.69
N ARG A 179 -5.76 -10.81 -16.83
CA ARG A 179 -4.36 -10.35 -16.73
C ARG A 179 -3.43 -11.45 -16.22
N ILE A 180 -3.85 -12.19 -15.19
CA ILE A 180 -3.09 -13.34 -14.67
C ILE A 180 -2.92 -14.40 -15.76
N ARG A 181 -4.00 -14.76 -16.49
CA ARG A 181 -3.94 -15.73 -17.59
C ARG A 181 -3.05 -15.28 -18.74
N ALA A 182 -3.02 -13.97 -19.04
CA ALA A 182 -2.11 -13.45 -20.05
C ALA A 182 -0.65 -13.67 -19.67
N VAL A 183 -0.29 -13.46 -18.40
CA VAL A 183 1.06 -13.76 -17.90
C VAL A 183 1.39 -15.25 -18.00
N GLU A 184 0.43 -16.13 -17.66
CA GLU A 184 0.62 -17.59 -17.76
C GLU A 184 0.77 -18.06 -19.22
N ALA A 185 0.13 -17.39 -20.17
CA ALA A 185 0.19 -17.71 -21.58
C ALA A 185 1.48 -17.24 -22.29
N GLU A 186 2.17 -16.22 -21.75
CA GLU A 186 3.47 -15.77 -22.26
C GLU A 186 4.63 -16.74 -21.92
N GLU A 187 4.37 -17.78 -21.13
CA GLU A 187 5.33 -18.70 -20.53
C GLU A 187 5.19 -20.16 -21.00
#